data_a37db3fda369611a064fe806e499b645
#
_entry.id   a37db3fda369611a064fe806e499b645
#
_cell.length_a   1.000
_cell.length_b   1.000
_cell.length_c   1.000
_cell.angle_alpha   90.00
_cell.angle_beta   90.00
_cell.angle_gamma   90.00
#
_symmetry.space_group_name_H-M   'P 1'
#
loop_
_entity.id
_entity.type
_entity.pdbx_description
1 polymer ?
#
loop_
_entity_poly.entity_id
_entity_poly.type
_entity_poly.pdbx_seq_one_letter_code
_entity_poly.pdbx_strand_id
1 'polypeptide(L)'
;MNIASAYLKQVLDLQDFESWSSTRKHYLPTAYHRLFTEIDKHCEKFHRLPTLEDLKFEIRDTSTKELLFAIDAIDVEAEPFMLLQYLKNEYTQKEILKSLEDYVDNSISFEDAEESVNHLHQIVLDIEEKVELQEPQESMQRIPLFEPDEELGKYLPLGLNTEYDQEITFSPRDLILVGGRRGAGKSITCANIANSVYASGKSALYFTIEMDSRAILQRCCSIATGIPFSRLRTKNLSIPEWEQVAGWWAARYSDSQERLAEYREHRDFEKFHDKLKTSCELLPTQQLDVIYDPSLTISKIRSELDKKIKSKMDVGVIIVDYINQVKRSSMPSRSGQYDWTEQIEVSKALKSMAQEFETPVFSPYQTDASGEARFAKGILDAADAAYSLETWSQEDNCITFKCVKMRAAAMRDFSSYMDWETLKIGPETALTPTEREDNDCLLYTSPSPRDTMS
;
A
#
# COMPACT_ATOMS: atom_id res chain seq x y z
N MET A 1 -6.48 -32.00 -28.98
CA MET A 1 -6.49 -32.69 -27.66
C MET A 1 -7.40 -31.90 -26.75
N ASN A 2 -8.31 -32.57 -26.04
CA ASN A 2 -9.24 -31.84 -25.14
C ASN A 2 -8.53 -31.59 -23.81
N ILE A 3 -8.37 -30.31 -23.43
CA ILE A 3 -7.65 -29.89 -22.22
C ILE A 3 -8.27 -30.51 -20.97
N ALA A 4 -9.59 -30.60 -20.88
CA ALA A 4 -10.28 -31.19 -19.73
C ALA A 4 -9.96 -32.70 -19.56
N SER A 5 -9.89 -33.46 -20.67
CA SER A 5 -9.47 -34.86 -20.60
C SER A 5 -7.99 -35.00 -20.18
N ALA A 6 -7.12 -34.16 -20.72
CA ALA A 6 -5.71 -34.14 -20.36
C ALA A 6 -5.51 -33.79 -18.87
N TYR A 7 -6.23 -32.79 -18.38
CA TYR A 7 -6.21 -32.39 -16.99
C TYR A 7 -6.64 -33.54 -16.05
N LEU A 8 -7.82 -34.12 -16.30
CA LEU A 8 -8.33 -35.21 -15.49
C LEU A 8 -7.41 -36.44 -15.49
N LYS A 9 -6.82 -36.76 -16.67
CA LYS A 9 -5.82 -37.84 -16.75
C LYS A 9 -4.64 -37.58 -15.82
N GLN A 10 -4.01 -36.41 -15.93
CA GLN A 10 -2.80 -36.09 -15.16
C GLN A 10 -3.07 -35.99 -13.66
N VAL A 11 -4.18 -35.36 -13.25
CA VAL A 11 -4.57 -35.26 -11.84
C VAL A 11 -4.76 -36.64 -11.21
N LEU A 12 -5.42 -37.56 -11.93
CA LEU A 12 -5.69 -38.90 -11.41
C LEU A 12 -4.44 -39.80 -11.43
N ASP A 13 -3.61 -39.72 -12.46
CA ASP A 13 -2.40 -40.51 -12.59
C ASP A 13 -1.31 -40.08 -11.57
N LEU A 14 -1.15 -38.77 -11.39
CA LEU A 14 -0.18 -38.21 -10.44
C LEU A 14 -0.71 -38.11 -9.01
N GLN A 15 -2.01 -38.39 -8.81
CA GLN A 15 -2.70 -38.23 -7.49
C GLN A 15 -2.55 -36.82 -6.93
N ASP A 16 -2.60 -35.80 -7.82
CA ASP A 16 -2.41 -34.40 -7.44
C ASP A 16 -3.67 -33.82 -6.79
N PHE A 17 -3.77 -34.03 -5.48
CA PHE A 17 -4.89 -33.56 -4.69
C PHE A 17 -4.95 -32.03 -4.57
N GLU A 18 -3.80 -31.35 -4.68
CA GLU A 18 -3.71 -29.89 -4.60
C GLU A 18 -4.39 -29.23 -5.80
N SER A 19 -4.04 -29.64 -7.01
CA SER A 19 -4.73 -29.18 -8.22
C SER A 19 -6.21 -29.55 -8.22
N TRP A 20 -6.56 -30.74 -7.72
CA TRP A 20 -7.96 -31.16 -7.61
C TRP A 20 -8.76 -30.28 -6.64
N SER A 21 -8.23 -29.95 -5.47
CA SER A 21 -8.90 -29.13 -4.46
C SER A 21 -9.21 -27.71 -4.95
N SER A 22 -8.39 -27.22 -5.88
CA SER A 22 -8.56 -25.91 -6.55
C SER A 22 -9.48 -25.98 -7.77
N THR A 23 -9.97 -27.18 -8.15
CA THR A 23 -10.84 -27.36 -9.31
C THR A 23 -12.29 -27.11 -8.93
N ARG A 24 -12.99 -26.36 -9.76
CA ARG A 24 -14.44 -26.18 -9.65
C ARG A 24 -15.14 -26.85 -10.81
N LYS A 25 -16.32 -27.43 -10.54
CA LYS A 25 -17.12 -28.16 -11.53
C LYS A 25 -17.37 -27.36 -12.82
N HIS A 26 -17.55 -26.06 -12.68
CA HIS A 26 -17.86 -25.18 -13.82
C HIS A 26 -16.64 -24.85 -14.70
N TYR A 27 -15.40 -25.11 -14.26
CA TYR A 27 -14.22 -25.00 -15.14
C TYR A 27 -14.18 -26.10 -16.19
N LEU A 28 -14.85 -27.20 -15.93
CA LEU A 28 -14.91 -28.31 -16.85
C LEU A 28 -16.13 -28.19 -17.78
N PRO A 29 -16.01 -28.61 -19.06
CA PRO A 29 -17.18 -28.69 -19.95
C PRO A 29 -18.27 -29.59 -19.36
N THR A 30 -19.54 -29.29 -19.66
CA THR A 30 -20.72 -29.99 -19.08
C THR A 30 -20.65 -31.50 -19.17
N ALA A 31 -20.06 -32.06 -20.26
CA ALA A 31 -19.88 -33.49 -20.43
C ALA A 31 -19.08 -34.17 -19.30
N TYR A 32 -18.20 -33.42 -18.60
CA TYR A 32 -17.35 -33.90 -17.52
C TYR A 32 -17.97 -33.72 -16.13
N HIS A 33 -19.07 -32.98 -16.01
CA HIS A 33 -19.66 -32.62 -14.72
C HIS A 33 -20.07 -33.82 -13.89
N ARG A 34 -20.48 -34.92 -14.54
CA ARG A 34 -20.85 -36.15 -13.84
C ARG A 34 -19.61 -36.87 -13.31
N LEU A 35 -18.57 -36.96 -14.14
CA LEU A 35 -17.30 -37.53 -13.74
C LEU A 35 -16.67 -36.75 -12.58
N PHE A 36 -16.68 -35.42 -12.63
CA PHE A 36 -16.29 -34.55 -11.50
C PHE A 36 -17.01 -34.94 -10.21
N THR A 37 -18.33 -35.04 -10.27
CA THR A 37 -19.14 -35.37 -9.09
C THR A 37 -18.81 -36.75 -8.51
N GLU A 38 -18.48 -37.75 -9.33
CA GLU A 38 -18.10 -39.10 -8.84
C GLU A 38 -16.69 -39.08 -8.22
N ILE A 39 -15.74 -38.33 -8.80
CA ILE A 39 -14.42 -38.13 -8.20
C ILE A 39 -14.53 -37.42 -6.85
N ASP A 40 -15.34 -36.38 -6.76
CA ASP A 40 -15.54 -35.57 -5.54
C ASP A 40 -16.14 -36.42 -4.41
N LYS A 41 -17.17 -37.23 -4.72
CA LYS A 41 -17.73 -38.21 -3.76
C LYS A 41 -16.72 -39.23 -3.28
N HIS A 42 -15.84 -39.70 -4.16
CA HIS A 42 -14.77 -40.62 -3.78
C HIS A 42 -13.80 -39.95 -2.79
N CYS A 43 -13.40 -38.69 -3.10
CA CYS A 43 -12.53 -37.89 -2.23
C CYS A 43 -13.16 -37.66 -0.84
N GLU A 44 -14.45 -37.31 -0.78
CA GLU A 44 -15.16 -37.13 0.50
C GLU A 44 -15.18 -38.42 1.34
N LYS A 45 -15.35 -39.57 0.68
CA LYS A 45 -15.48 -40.87 1.36
C LYS A 45 -14.16 -41.47 1.79
N PHE A 46 -13.13 -41.36 0.99
CA PHE A 46 -11.85 -42.04 1.15
C PHE A 46 -10.67 -41.14 1.45
N HIS A 47 -10.84 -39.82 1.44
CA HIS A 47 -9.83 -38.81 1.68
C HIS A 47 -8.59 -38.93 0.74
N ARG A 48 -8.80 -39.44 -0.46
CA ARG A 48 -7.81 -39.55 -1.53
C ARG A 48 -8.47 -39.43 -2.89
N LEU A 49 -7.71 -39.11 -3.91
CA LEU A 49 -8.17 -39.19 -5.29
C LEU A 49 -8.41 -40.67 -5.69
N PRO A 50 -9.45 -40.96 -6.48
CA PRO A 50 -9.62 -42.26 -7.08
C PRO A 50 -8.55 -42.53 -8.15
N THR A 51 -8.19 -43.76 -8.33
CA THR A 51 -7.49 -44.20 -9.55
C THR A 51 -8.48 -44.35 -10.70
N LEU A 52 -7.99 -44.37 -11.94
CA LEU A 52 -8.83 -44.66 -13.10
C LEU A 52 -9.54 -46.02 -12.99
N GLU A 53 -8.90 -47.00 -12.33
CA GLU A 53 -9.50 -48.30 -12.08
C GLU A 53 -10.64 -48.23 -11.04
N ASP A 54 -10.47 -47.50 -9.95
CA ASP A 54 -11.52 -47.26 -8.96
C ASP A 54 -12.78 -46.70 -9.64
N LEU A 55 -12.60 -45.68 -10.50
CA LEU A 55 -13.70 -45.06 -11.25
C LEU A 55 -14.38 -46.01 -12.23
N LYS A 56 -13.62 -46.90 -12.91
CA LYS A 56 -14.21 -47.92 -13.82
C LYS A 56 -15.15 -48.85 -13.10
N PHE A 57 -14.88 -49.15 -11.81
CA PHE A 57 -15.75 -50.00 -10.96
C PHE A 57 -16.93 -49.23 -10.39
N GLU A 58 -16.75 -47.99 -9.98
CA GLU A 58 -17.78 -47.19 -9.30
C GLU A 58 -18.84 -46.62 -10.26
N ILE A 59 -18.41 -46.19 -11.45
CA ILE A 59 -19.30 -45.58 -12.45
C ILE A 59 -20.13 -46.65 -13.14
N ARG A 60 -21.46 -46.48 -13.11
CA ARG A 60 -22.42 -47.39 -13.77
C ARG A 60 -22.96 -46.88 -15.10
N ASP A 61 -22.88 -45.58 -15.31
CA ASP A 61 -23.38 -44.89 -16.48
C ASP A 61 -22.52 -45.12 -17.72
N THR A 62 -23.13 -45.51 -18.84
CA THR A 62 -22.40 -45.88 -20.05
C THR A 62 -21.66 -44.69 -20.67
N SER A 63 -22.29 -43.49 -20.72
CA SER A 63 -21.67 -42.31 -21.32
C SER A 63 -20.46 -41.81 -20.53
N THR A 64 -20.55 -41.85 -19.21
CA THR A 64 -19.43 -41.48 -18.32
C THR A 64 -18.30 -42.51 -18.38
N LYS A 65 -18.62 -43.81 -18.58
CA LYS A 65 -17.61 -44.84 -18.81
C LYS A 65 -16.87 -44.66 -20.13
N GLU A 66 -17.59 -44.35 -21.21
CA GLU A 66 -16.97 -44.08 -22.52
C GLU A 66 -16.01 -42.89 -22.41
N LEU A 67 -16.41 -41.83 -21.70
CA LEU A 67 -15.54 -40.68 -21.42
C LEU A 67 -14.30 -41.08 -20.62
N LEU A 68 -14.46 -41.93 -19.59
CA LEU A 68 -13.34 -42.41 -18.77
C LEU A 68 -12.35 -43.26 -19.58
N PHE A 69 -12.85 -44.14 -20.48
CA PHE A 69 -11.98 -44.89 -21.40
C PHE A 69 -11.25 -43.96 -22.39
N ALA A 70 -11.91 -42.91 -22.87
CA ALA A 70 -11.28 -41.92 -23.72
C ALA A 70 -10.18 -41.14 -22.99
N ILE A 71 -10.38 -40.81 -21.71
CA ILE A 71 -9.37 -40.17 -20.85
C ILE A 71 -8.18 -41.11 -20.60
N ASP A 72 -8.45 -42.40 -20.33
CA ASP A 72 -7.40 -43.40 -20.07
C ASP A 72 -6.47 -43.62 -21.27
N ALA A 73 -7.02 -43.49 -22.48
CA ALA A 73 -6.29 -43.68 -23.74
C ALA A 73 -5.39 -42.49 -24.14
N ILE A 74 -5.45 -41.36 -23.39
CA ILE A 74 -4.65 -40.16 -23.69
C ILE A 74 -3.27 -40.32 -23.07
N ASP A 75 -2.25 -40.06 -23.87
CA ASP A 75 -0.87 -39.91 -23.40
C ASP A 75 -0.51 -38.43 -23.39
N VAL A 76 -0.24 -37.91 -22.18
CA VAL A 76 0.04 -36.47 -21.93
C VAL A 76 1.15 -36.34 -20.91
N GLU A 77 2.14 -35.53 -21.22
CA GLU A 77 3.18 -35.11 -20.28
C GLU A 77 3.03 -33.60 -20.01
N ALA A 78 2.06 -33.22 -19.19
CA ALA A 78 1.84 -31.83 -18.80
C ALA A 78 1.49 -31.73 -17.31
N GLU A 79 1.96 -30.68 -16.64
CA GLU A 79 1.67 -30.47 -15.23
C GLU A 79 0.18 -30.17 -15.02
N PRO A 80 -0.50 -30.84 -14.05
CA PRO A 80 -1.91 -30.62 -13.75
C PRO A 80 -2.26 -29.14 -13.50
N PHE A 81 -1.42 -28.44 -12.77
CA PHE A 81 -1.59 -27.02 -12.47
C PHE A 81 -1.69 -26.17 -13.75
N MET A 82 -0.77 -26.39 -14.72
CA MET A 82 -0.80 -25.66 -15.99
C MET A 82 -2.09 -25.91 -16.78
N LEU A 83 -2.54 -27.18 -16.81
CA LEU A 83 -3.80 -27.54 -17.48
C LEU A 83 -5.00 -26.92 -16.79
N LEU A 84 -5.01 -26.84 -15.48
CA LEU A 84 -6.05 -26.16 -14.70
C LEU A 84 -6.11 -24.66 -15.02
N GLN A 85 -4.96 -24.00 -15.14
CA GLN A 85 -4.92 -22.58 -15.53
C GLN A 85 -5.52 -22.34 -16.91
N TYR A 86 -5.26 -23.22 -17.89
CA TYR A 86 -5.92 -23.14 -19.20
C TYR A 86 -7.45 -23.30 -19.11
N LEU A 87 -7.94 -24.22 -18.28
CA LEU A 87 -9.38 -24.43 -18.09
C LEU A 87 -10.03 -23.21 -17.40
N LYS A 88 -9.38 -22.65 -16.38
CA LYS A 88 -9.82 -21.41 -15.72
C LYS A 88 -9.89 -20.25 -16.72
N ASN A 89 -8.85 -20.04 -17.51
CA ASN A 89 -8.80 -18.99 -18.53
C ASN A 89 -9.92 -19.15 -19.58
N GLU A 90 -10.13 -20.37 -20.08
CA GLU A 90 -11.19 -20.65 -21.05
C GLU A 90 -12.59 -20.39 -20.48
N TYR A 91 -12.81 -20.80 -19.24
CA TYR A 91 -14.07 -20.53 -18.53
C TYR A 91 -14.28 -19.03 -18.32
N THR A 92 -13.26 -18.32 -17.82
CA THR A 92 -13.32 -16.87 -17.58
C THR A 92 -13.66 -16.11 -18.85
N GLN A 93 -13.00 -16.41 -19.96
CA GLN A 93 -13.28 -15.77 -21.24
C GLN A 93 -14.72 -16.02 -21.71
N LYS A 94 -15.25 -17.23 -21.52
CA LYS A 94 -16.65 -17.56 -21.86
C LYS A 94 -17.64 -16.81 -20.97
N GLU A 95 -17.39 -16.71 -19.67
CA GLU A 95 -18.27 -15.97 -18.76
C GLU A 95 -18.24 -14.46 -19.05
N ILE A 96 -17.07 -13.89 -19.34
CA ILE A 96 -16.94 -12.47 -19.75
C ILE A 96 -17.80 -12.22 -21.00
N LEU A 97 -17.61 -13.01 -22.05
CA LEU A 97 -18.33 -12.84 -23.31
C LEU A 97 -19.85 -12.96 -23.09
N LYS A 98 -20.27 -14.00 -22.39
CA LYS A 98 -21.69 -14.23 -22.08
C LYS A 98 -22.30 -13.07 -21.29
N SER A 99 -21.65 -12.61 -20.23
CA SER A 99 -22.15 -11.52 -19.38
C SER A 99 -22.22 -10.19 -20.16
N LEU A 100 -21.26 -9.94 -21.06
CA LEU A 100 -21.29 -8.76 -21.92
C LEU A 100 -22.36 -8.86 -23.01
N GLU A 101 -22.56 -10.02 -23.61
CA GLU A 101 -23.66 -10.26 -24.57
C GLU A 101 -25.03 -10.05 -23.91
N ASP A 102 -25.24 -10.67 -22.74
CA ASP A 102 -26.45 -10.49 -21.94
C ASP A 102 -26.72 -9.02 -21.59
N TYR A 103 -25.65 -8.28 -21.23
CA TYR A 103 -25.72 -6.86 -20.91
C TYR A 103 -26.08 -6.00 -22.12
N VAL A 104 -25.42 -6.23 -23.26
CA VAL A 104 -25.68 -5.48 -24.50
C VAL A 104 -27.09 -5.73 -25.01
N ASP A 105 -27.56 -6.98 -24.94
CA ASP A 105 -28.87 -7.35 -25.48
C ASP A 105 -30.05 -6.89 -24.60
N ASN A 106 -29.87 -6.84 -23.29
CA ASN A 106 -30.98 -6.68 -22.36
C ASN A 106 -30.98 -5.36 -21.55
N SER A 107 -29.85 -4.69 -21.37
CA SER A 107 -29.73 -3.60 -20.40
C SER A 107 -29.23 -2.27 -20.96
N ILE A 108 -28.19 -2.28 -21.77
CA ILE A 108 -27.47 -1.06 -22.20
C ILE A 108 -28.36 0.01 -22.86
N SER A 109 -29.44 -0.43 -23.57
CA SER A 109 -30.34 0.49 -24.28
C SER A 109 -31.31 1.24 -23.37
N PHE A 110 -31.43 0.82 -22.10
CA PHE A 110 -32.40 1.35 -21.15
C PHE A 110 -31.75 2.09 -19.99
N GLU A 111 -30.42 2.02 -19.87
CA GLU A 111 -29.62 2.58 -18.77
C GLU A 111 -28.96 3.90 -19.20
N ASP A 112 -28.80 4.80 -18.22
CA ASP A 112 -27.94 5.96 -18.42
C ASP A 112 -26.45 5.57 -18.29
N ALA A 113 -25.54 6.53 -18.54
CA ALA A 113 -24.11 6.27 -18.53
C ALA A 113 -23.57 5.85 -17.14
N GLU A 114 -24.19 6.31 -16.06
CA GLU A 114 -23.81 5.98 -14.69
C GLU A 114 -24.30 4.57 -14.33
N GLU A 115 -25.53 4.24 -14.66
CA GLU A 115 -26.10 2.91 -14.47
C GLU A 115 -25.32 1.86 -15.26
N SER A 116 -24.96 2.18 -16.51
CA SER A 116 -24.16 1.29 -17.37
C SER A 116 -22.79 0.97 -16.79
N VAL A 117 -22.07 1.97 -16.25
CA VAL A 117 -20.77 1.74 -15.62
C VAL A 117 -20.91 0.91 -14.34
N ASN A 118 -21.94 1.14 -13.53
CA ASN A 118 -22.23 0.34 -12.34
C ASN A 118 -22.52 -1.12 -12.68
N HIS A 119 -23.31 -1.36 -13.72
CA HIS A 119 -23.63 -2.71 -14.17
C HIS A 119 -22.39 -3.46 -14.67
N LEU A 120 -21.55 -2.82 -15.48
CA LEU A 120 -20.28 -3.39 -15.91
C LEU A 120 -19.36 -3.72 -14.72
N HIS A 121 -19.32 -2.83 -13.72
CA HIS A 121 -18.55 -3.09 -12.50
C HIS A 121 -19.09 -4.32 -11.74
N GLN A 122 -20.41 -4.46 -11.65
CA GLN A 122 -21.03 -5.63 -11.02
C GLN A 122 -20.70 -6.92 -11.79
N ILE A 123 -20.71 -6.90 -13.13
CA ILE A 123 -20.30 -8.04 -13.96
C ILE A 123 -18.85 -8.47 -13.63
N VAL A 124 -17.93 -7.51 -13.48
CA VAL A 124 -16.55 -7.82 -13.12
C VAL A 124 -16.47 -8.49 -11.74
N LEU A 125 -17.17 -7.95 -10.73
CA LEU A 125 -17.18 -8.52 -9.39
C LEU A 125 -17.78 -9.95 -9.38
N ASP A 126 -18.86 -10.16 -10.10
CA ASP A 126 -19.50 -11.49 -10.21
C ASP A 126 -18.58 -12.53 -10.88
N ILE A 127 -17.76 -12.11 -11.84
CA ILE A 127 -16.77 -12.97 -12.49
C ILE A 127 -15.60 -13.25 -11.55
N GLU A 128 -15.08 -12.24 -10.85
CA GLU A 128 -14.00 -12.40 -9.85
C GLU A 128 -14.40 -13.38 -8.74
N GLU A 129 -15.65 -13.29 -8.24
CA GLU A 129 -16.18 -14.21 -7.24
C GLU A 129 -16.29 -15.65 -7.75
N LYS A 130 -16.78 -15.84 -8.99
CA LYS A 130 -16.95 -17.18 -9.58
C LYS A 130 -15.63 -17.86 -9.92
N VAL A 131 -14.62 -17.12 -10.32
CA VAL A 131 -13.41 -17.67 -10.93
C VAL A 131 -12.26 -17.81 -9.91
N GLU A 132 -12.35 -17.19 -8.73
CA GLU A 132 -11.24 -17.18 -7.77
C GLU A 132 -9.92 -16.82 -8.48
N LEU A 133 -9.91 -15.65 -9.15
CA LEU A 133 -8.76 -15.18 -9.96
C LEU A 133 -7.51 -14.89 -9.12
N GLN A 134 -7.65 -14.78 -7.81
CA GLN A 134 -6.51 -14.69 -6.92
C GLN A 134 -5.90 -16.08 -6.78
N GLU A 135 -4.66 -16.23 -7.20
CA GLU A 135 -3.89 -17.41 -6.86
C GLU A 135 -3.89 -17.56 -5.34
N PRO A 136 -4.17 -18.77 -4.80
CA PRO A 136 -3.96 -18.99 -3.38
C PRO A 136 -2.49 -18.67 -3.14
N GLN A 137 -2.21 -17.70 -2.27
CA GLN A 137 -0.85 -17.45 -1.81
C GLN A 137 -0.30 -18.81 -1.36
N GLU A 138 0.83 -19.21 -1.90
CA GLU A 138 1.49 -20.45 -1.55
C GLU A 138 1.40 -20.64 -0.04
N SER A 139 0.70 -21.68 0.40
CA SER A 139 0.70 -22.03 1.82
C SER A 139 2.10 -22.51 2.12
N MET A 140 2.94 -21.64 2.69
CA MET A 140 4.27 -22.01 3.13
C MET A 140 4.15 -23.11 4.19
N GLN A 141 4.22 -24.36 3.76
CA GLN A 141 4.27 -25.52 4.65
C GLN A 141 5.61 -25.63 5.41
N ARG A 142 6.61 -24.87 4.95
CA ARG A 142 7.92 -24.77 5.59
C ARG A 142 8.27 -23.31 5.76
N ILE A 143 8.32 -22.84 6.97
CA ILE A 143 8.87 -21.53 7.29
C ILE A 143 10.39 -21.66 7.23
N PRO A 144 11.07 -20.96 6.30
CA PRO A 144 12.53 -20.85 6.36
C PRO A 144 12.86 -20.08 7.65
N LEU A 145 13.42 -20.80 8.65
CA LEU A 145 13.65 -20.25 9.99
C LEU A 145 14.73 -19.16 9.99
N PHE A 146 15.60 -19.11 8.99
CA PHE A 146 16.67 -18.12 8.87
C PHE A 146 17.08 -18.01 7.41
N GLU A 147 16.28 -17.37 6.57
CA GLU A 147 16.80 -16.85 5.32
C GLU A 147 17.71 -15.67 5.65
N PRO A 148 18.92 -15.59 5.04
CA PRO A 148 19.76 -14.43 5.22
C PRO A 148 18.97 -13.21 4.73
N ASP A 149 18.96 -12.17 5.57
CA ASP A 149 18.14 -10.98 5.46
C ASP A 149 18.41 -10.14 4.20
N GLU A 150 17.98 -10.62 3.04
CA GLU A 150 17.84 -9.77 1.85
C GLU A 150 16.78 -8.66 2.06
N GLU A 151 15.93 -8.81 3.08
CA GLU A 151 14.86 -7.84 3.40
C GLU A 151 15.25 -6.74 4.36
N LEU A 152 16.36 -6.83 5.11
CA LEU A 152 16.74 -5.80 6.10
C LEU A 152 16.81 -4.38 5.51
N GLY A 153 17.22 -4.24 4.25
CA GLY A 153 17.24 -2.96 3.56
C GLY A 153 15.88 -2.41 3.13
N LYS A 154 14.81 -3.20 3.27
CA LYS A 154 13.45 -2.80 2.88
C LYS A 154 12.63 -2.23 4.04
N TYR A 155 13.04 -2.47 5.29
CA TYR A 155 12.34 -1.94 6.45
C TYR A 155 12.43 -0.41 6.50
N LEU A 156 11.32 0.22 6.85
CA LEU A 156 11.18 1.67 6.91
C LEU A 156 11.35 2.17 8.36
N PRO A 157 12.41 2.92 8.71
CA PRO A 157 12.40 3.80 9.86
C PRO A 157 11.54 5.03 9.54
N LEU A 158 10.86 5.60 10.52
CA LEU A 158 10.07 6.83 10.31
C LEU A 158 10.98 8.05 10.02
N GLY A 159 12.20 8.05 10.53
CA GLY A 159 13.14 9.18 10.43
C GLY A 159 12.75 10.39 11.27
N LEU A 160 11.88 10.17 12.25
CA LEU A 160 11.35 11.22 13.13
C LEU A 160 12.04 11.22 14.50
N ASN A 161 12.59 10.09 14.92
CA ASN A 161 13.26 9.91 16.20
C ASN A 161 14.28 8.78 16.12
N THR A 162 15.56 9.09 16.33
CA THR A 162 16.64 8.12 16.18
C THR A 162 16.54 6.95 17.16
N GLU A 163 16.20 7.21 18.42
CA GLU A 163 16.09 6.16 19.44
C GLU A 163 14.93 5.23 19.15
N TYR A 164 13.80 5.79 18.70
CA TYR A 164 12.65 5.02 18.32
C TYR A 164 12.93 4.14 17.09
N ASP A 165 13.55 4.69 16.06
CA ASP A 165 13.84 4.01 14.79
C ASP A 165 14.91 2.90 14.94
N GLN A 166 15.72 2.91 16.00
CA GLN A 166 16.64 1.81 16.33
C GLN A 166 15.93 0.56 16.85
N GLU A 167 14.76 0.73 17.47
CA GLU A 167 14.01 -0.37 18.07
C GLU A 167 12.81 -0.80 17.23
N ILE A 168 12.19 0.14 16.50
CA ILE A 168 10.97 -0.10 15.74
C ILE A 168 11.14 0.37 14.30
N THR A 169 11.01 -0.57 13.39
CA THR A 169 10.96 -0.34 11.94
C THR A 169 9.73 -1.03 11.35
N PHE A 170 9.29 -0.58 10.20
CA PHE A 170 8.08 -1.06 9.55
C PHE A 170 8.40 -1.92 8.35
N SER A 171 7.67 -3.02 8.22
CA SER A 171 7.75 -3.91 7.07
C SER A 171 7.30 -3.20 5.78
N PRO A 172 7.85 -3.57 4.62
CA PRO A 172 7.38 -3.06 3.34
C PRO A 172 5.89 -3.35 3.07
N ARG A 173 5.27 -4.23 3.85
CA ARG A 173 3.85 -4.58 3.70
C ARG A 173 2.93 -3.88 4.71
N ASP A 174 3.45 -2.92 5.49
CA ASP A 174 2.70 -2.30 6.57
C ASP A 174 1.88 -1.08 6.12
N LEU A 175 0.69 -0.94 6.72
CA LEU A 175 -0.10 0.27 6.71
C LEU A 175 0.10 0.98 8.06
N ILE A 176 0.67 2.18 8.01
CA ILE A 176 0.93 3.01 9.18
C ILE A 176 0.00 4.22 9.16
N LEU A 177 -0.76 4.41 10.21
CA LEU A 177 -1.70 5.52 10.33
C LEU A 177 -1.28 6.53 11.39
N VAL A 178 -1.50 7.82 11.13
CA VAL A 178 -1.28 8.86 12.13
C VAL A 178 -2.53 9.73 12.32
N GLY A 179 -3.11 9.65 13.50
CA GLY A 179 -4.29 10.42 13.89
C GLY A 179 -3.92 11.78 14.45
N GLY A 180 -4.81 12.74 14.28
CA GLY A 180 -4.65 14.03 14.92
C GLY A 180 -5.76 15.01 14.55
N ARG A 181 -5.99 15.98 15.43
CA ARG A 181 -6.93 17.08 15.19
C ARG A 181 -6.46 17.93 14.00
N ARG A 182 -7.35 18.79 13.53
CA ARG A 182 -6.99 19.78 12.52
C ARG A 182 -5.87 20.69 13.06
N GLY A 183 -4.80 20.87 12.30
CA GLY A 183 -3.63 21.64 12.74
C GLY A 183 -2.60 20.89 13.59
N ALA A 184 -2.81 19.62 13.93
CA ALA A 184 -1.90 18.81 14.77
C ALA A 184 -0.57 18.42 14.11
N GLY A 185 -0.26 18.87 12.90
CA GLY A 185 1.02 18.55 12.24
C GLY A 185 1.03 17.32 11.35
N LYS A 186 -0.14 16.70 11.05
CA LYS A 186 -0.22 15.48 10.24
C LYS A 186 0.52 15.57 8.90
N SER A 187 0.23 16.56 8.07
CA SER A 187 0.90 16.76 6.77
C SER A 187 2.38 17.16 6.93
N ILE A 188 2.75 17.76 8.06
CA ILE A 188 4.15 18.04 8.39
C ILE A 188 4.87 16.70 8.67
N THR A 189 4.26 15.82 9.44
CA THR A 189 4.77 14.46 9.68
C THR A 189 4.97 13.71 8.36
N CYS A 190 3.98 13.73 7.47
CA CYS A 190 4.09 13.13 6.13
C CYS A 190 5.27 13.68 5.33
N ALA A 191 5.48 15.01 5.33
CA ALA A 191 6.60 15.64 4.63
C ALA A 191 7.97 15.27 5.22
N ASN A 192 8.07 15.11 6.54
CA ASN A 192 9.29 14.64 7.21
C ASN A 192 9.60 13.19 6.82
N ILE A 193 8.64 12.28 6.86
CA ILE A 193 8.83 10.89 6.44
C ILE A 193 9.25 10.82 4.96
N ALA A 194 8.58 11.57 4.07
CA ALA A 194 8.96 11.64 2.66
C ALA A 194 10.40 12.08 2.46
N ASN A 195 10.85 13.10 3.20
CA ASN A 195 12.23 13.57 3.14
C ASN A 195 13.21 12.54 3.70
N SER A 196 12.89 11.87 4.81
CA SER A 196 13.73 10.83 5.40
C SER A 196 13.94 9.68 4.42
N VAL A 197 12.88 9.19 3.78
CA VAL A 197 12.96 8.12 2.78
C VAL A 197 13.75 8.59 1.54
N TYR A 198 13.51 9.81 1.07
CA TYR A 198 14.27 10.37 -0.04
C TYR A 198 15.76 10.52 0.30
N ALA A 199 16.09 10.97 1.51
CA ALA A 199 17.47 11.10 1.98
C ALA A 199 18.17 9.72 2.14
N SER A 200 17.43 8.64 2.36
CA SER A 200 17.98 7.28 2.42
C SER A 200 18.31 6.67 1.04
N GLY A 201 18.06 7.40 -0.05
CA GLY A 201 18.33 6.95 -1.42
C GLY A 201 17.15 6.27 -2.12
N LYS A 202 15.98 6.21 -1.49
CA LYS A 202 14.75 5.65 -2.07
C LYS A 202 13.80 6.75 -2.53
N SER A 203 12.79 6.37 -3.29
CA SER A 203 11.75 7.31 -3.72
C SER A 203 10.61 7.39 -2.72
N ALA A 204 10.05 8.59 -2.54
CA ALA A 204 8.80 8.80 -1.83
C ALA A 204 7.71 9.23 -2.81
N LEU A 205 6.61 8.48 -2.84
CA LEU A 205 5.44 8.81 -3.66
C LEU A 205 4.36 9.40 -2.75
N TYR A 206 4.07 10.69 -2.92
CA TYR A 206 3.19 11.45 -2.04
C TYR A 206 1.92 11.87 -2.79
N PHE A 207 0.77 11.33 -2.39
CA PHE A 207 -0.55 11.75 -2.86
C PHE A 207 -1.15 12.76 -1.89
N THR A 208 -1.57 13.90 -2.40
CA THR A 208 -2.23 14.95 -1.60
C THR A 208 -3.58 15.34 -2.22
N ILE A 209 -4.58 15.53 -1.36
CA ILE A 209 -5.95 15.88 -1.78
C ILE A 209 -6.25 17.34 -1.44
N GLU A 210 -5.79 17.83 -0.29
CA GLU A 210 -6.11 19.16 0.23
C GLU A 210 -5.08 20.22 -0.19
N MET A 211 -3.81 19.85 -0.24
CA MET A 211 -2.72 20.77 -0.54
C MET A 211 -2.16 20.54 -1.94
N ASP A 212 -1.90 21.59 -2.68
CA ASP A 212 -1.24 21.47 -3.97
C ASP A 212 0.20 20.96 -3.85
N SER A 213 0.70 20.34 -4.93
CA SER A 213 2.04 19.74 -4.97
C SER A 213 3.14 20.75 -4.64
N ARG A 214 2.96 22.02 -5.03
CA ARG A 214 3.93 23.08 -4.78
C ARG A 214 4.07 23.38 -3.29
N ALA A 215 2.95 23.43 -2.57
CA ALA A 215 2.94 23.67 -1.13
C ALA A 215 3.61 22.54 -0.36
N ILE A 216 3.39 21.28 -0.75
CA ILE A 216 4.07 20.12 -0.16
C ILE A 216 5.58 20.17 -0.47
N LEU A 217 5.97 20.41 -1.72
CA LEU A 217 7.39 20.48 -2.10
C LEU A 217 8.12 21.64 -1.40
N GLN A 218 7.45 22.76 -1.15
CA GLN A 218 8.04 23.86 -0.36
C GLN A 218 8.30 23.46 1.10
N ARG A 219 7.39 22.69 1.70
CA ARG A 219 7.61 22.12 3.04
C ARG A 219 8.78 21.15 3.05
N CYS A 220 8.82 20.23 2.08
CA CYS A 220 9.93 19.30 1.95
C CYS A 220 11.27 20.02 1.75
N CYS A 221 11.29 21.08 0.95
CA CYS A 221 12.47 21.93 0.77
C CYS A 221 12.90 22.61 2.07
N SER A 222 11.96 23.16 2.85
CA SER A 222 12.22 23.79 4.14
C SER A 222 12.85 22.80 5.13
N ILE A 223 12.24 21.62 5.26
CA ILE A 223 12.72 20.54 6.12
C ILE A 223 14.16 20.09 5.74
N ALA A 224 14.40 19.92 4.43
CA ALA A 224 15.67 19.41 3.93
C ALA A 224 16.80 20.43 3.98
N THR A 225 16.52 21.74 3.75
CA THR A 225 17.51 22.79 3.67
C THR A 225 17.72 23.53 5.00
N GLY A 226 16.78 23.41 5.96
CA GLY A 226 16.80 24.17 7.20
C GLY A 226 16.47 25.68 6.99
N ILE A 227 15.92 26.04 5.82
CA ILE A 227 15.48 27.41 5.56
C ILE A 227 14.07 27.59 6.08
N PRO A 228 13.77 28.64 6.88
CA PRO A 228 12.44 28.89 7.39
C PRO A 228 11.36 28.89 6.30
N PHE A 229 10.29 28.15 6.52
CA PHE A 229 9.21 27.97 5.53
C PHE A 229 8.58 29.30 5.09
N SER A 230 8.44 30.27 6.00
CA SER A 230 7.96 31.62 5.69
C SER A 230 8.83 32.34 4.66
N ARG A 231 10.15 32.18 4.74
CA ARG A 231 11.12 32.79 3.82
C ARG A 231 11.09 32.13 2.45
N LEU A 232 10.98 30.80 2.40
CA LEU A 232 10.79 30.07 1.13
C LEU A 232 9.49 30.50 0.42
N ARG A 233 8.39 30.61 1.17
CA ARG A 233 7.10 31.00 0.63
C ARG A 233 7.10 32.42 0.06
N THR A 234 7.76 33.35 0.75
CA THR A 234 7.87 34.75 0.32
C THR A 234 9.00 35.02 -0.65
N LYS A 235 9.82 34.00 -0.99
CA LYS A 235 11.05 34.09 -1.79
C LYS A 235 12.06 35.12 -1.23
N ASN A 236 12.01 35.44 0.04
CA ASN A 236 12.93 36.34 0.71
C ASN A 236 14.15 35.56 1.20
N LEU A 237 15.02 35.18 0.27
CA LEU A 237 16.18 34.33 0.50
C LEU A 237 17.49 35.09 0.23
N SER A 238 18.50 34.83 1.04
CA SER A 238 19.88 35.26 0.80
C SER A 238 20.51 34.45 -0.35
N ILE A 239 21.63 34.90 -0.87
CA ILE A 239 22.36 34.21 -1.94
C ILE A 239 22.73 32.78 -1.56
N PRO A 240 23.27 32.48 -0.37
CA PRO A 240 23.54 31.10 0.06
C PRO A 240 22.28 30.23 0.13
N GLU A 241 21.17 30.77 0.62
CA GLU A 241 19.91 30.03 0.71
C GLU A 241 19.33 29.70 -0.66
N TRP A 242 19.41 30.64 -1.62
CA TRP A 242 19.06 30.34 -3.00
C TRP A 242 19.90 29.21 -3.61
N GLU A 243 21.18 29.16 -3.27
CA GLU A 243 22.08 28.09 -3.71
C GLU A 243 21.70 26.74 -3.08
N GLN A 244 21.32 26.72 -1.80
CA GLN A 244 20.81 25.51 -1.14
C GLN A 244 19.52 25.02 -1.79
N VAL A 245 18.58 25.92 -2.10
CA VAL A 245 17.34 25.59 -2.81
C VAL A 245 17.63 25.05 -4.22
N ALA A 246 18.56 25.67 -4.94
CA ALA A 246 18.99 25.21 -6.26
C ALA A 246 19.60 23.79 -6.18
N GLY A 247 20.46 23.54 -5.20
CA GLY A 247 21.05 22.22 -4.94
C GLY A 247 19.99 21.16 -4.63
N TRP A 248 19.03 21.50 -3.77
CA TRP A 248 17.94 20.59 -3.43
C TRP A 248 17.08 20.24 -4.65
N TRP A 249 16.81 21.18 -5.56
CA TRP A 249 16.12 20.92 -6.81
C TRP A 249 16.96 20.11 -7.79
N ALA A 250 18.24 20.47 -7.97
CA ALA A 250 19.16 19.79 -8.89
C ALA A 250 19.36 18.32 -8.53
N ALA A 251 19.38 17.97 -7.24
CA ALA A 251 19.63 16.60 -6.77
C ALA A 251 18.70 15.52 -7.32
N ARG A 252 17.57 15.93 -7.96
CA ARG A 252 16.61 15.00 -8.60
C ARG A 252 16.98 14.61 -10.02
N TYR A 253 18.02 15.22 -10.60
CA TYR A 253 18.37 15.10 -12.00
C TYR A 253 19.77 14.51 -12.17
N SER A 254 19.99 13.77 -13.26
CA SER A 254 21.23 13.06 -13.53
C SER A 254 22.46 13.98 -13.68
N ASP A 255 22.25 15.17 -14.22
CA ASP A 255 23.28 16.18 -14.47
C ASP A 255 23.30 17.31 -13.40
N SER A 256 22.91 16.98 -12.18
CA SER A 256 22.71 17.91 -11.05
C SER A 256 23.89 18.84 -10.78
N GLN A 257 25.12 18.32 -10.84
CA GLN A 257 26.34 19.09 -10.54
C GLN A 257 26.65 20.15 -11.61
N GLU A 258 26.46 19.80 -12.88
CA GLU A 258 26.65 20.71 -13.99
C GLU A 258 25.64 21.86 -13.93
N ARG A 259 24.37 21.53 -13.67
CA ARG A 259 23.31 22.53 -13.55
C ARG A 259 23.50 23.44 -12.34
N LEU A 260 23.96 22.91 -11.24
CA LEU A 260 24.27 23.74 -10.06
C LEU A 260 25.45 24.68 -10.33
N ALA A 261 26.48 24.23 -11.03
CA ALA A 261 27.59 25.07 -11.44
C ALA A 261 27.12 26.23 -12.35
N GLU A 262 26.28 25.94 -13.34
CA GLU A 262 25.65 26.94 -14.20
C GLU A 262 24.82 27.96 -13.41
N TYR A 263 24.04 27.49 -12.43
CA TYR A 263 23.30 28.37 -11.53
C TYR A 263 24.23 29.30 -10.74
N ARG A 264 25.33 28.77 -10.22
CA ARG A 264 26.33 29.59 -9.47
C ARG A 264 26.91 30.71 -10.30
N GLU A 265 27.09 30.49 -11.60
CA GLU A 265 27.61 31.50 -12.52
C GLU A 265 26.58 32.61 -12.82
N HIS A 266 25.34 32.22 -13.10
CA HIS A 266 24.30 33.14 -13.57
C HIS A 266 23.40 33.71 -12.50
N ARG A 267 23.22 32.98 -11.37
CA ARG A 267 22.36 33.35 -10.23
C ARG A 267 20.90 33.64 -10.58
N ASP A 268 20.41 33.10 -11.71
CA ASP A 268 19.04 33.23 -12.20
C ASP A 268 18.27 31.92 -11.89
N PHE A 269 17.49 31.93 -10.80
CA PHE A 269 16.78 30.74 -10.34
C PHE A 269 15.62 30.38 -11.29
N GLU A 270 14.95 31.31 -11.95
CA GLU A 270 13.84 31.01 -12.84
C GLU A 270 14.36 30.30 -14.10
N LYS A 271 15.41 30.80 -14.72
CA LYS A 271 16.06 30.12 -15.84
C LYS A 271 16.61 28.74 -15.46
N PHE A 272 17.25 28.65 -14.31
CA PHE A 272 17.73 27.37 -13.79
C PHE A 272 16.60 26.36 -13.64
N HIS A 273 15.50 26.73 -12.98
CA HIS A 273 14.35 25.88 -12.77
C HIS A 273 13.66 25.47 -14.07
N ASP A 274 13.56 26.36 -15.05
CA ASP A 274 13.00 26.04 -16.36
C ASP A 274 13.91 25.07 -17.14
N LYS A 275 15.21 25.23 -17.07
CA LYS A 275 16.16 24.28 -17.65
C LYS A 275 16.06 22.90 -17.02
N LEU A 276 15.95 22.79 -15.70
CA LEU A 276 15.74 21.50 -15.03
C LEU A 276 14.51 20.77 -15.59
N LYS A 277 13.41 21.47 -15.81
CA LYS A 277 12.18 20.89 -16.34
C LYS A 277 12.27 20.46 -17.79
N THR A 278 13.00 21.17 -18.62
CA THR A 278 12.94 21.02 -20.08
C THR A 278 14.10 20.25 -20.67
N SER A 279 15.24 20.22 -20.00
CA SER A 279 16.50 19.74 -20.58
C SER A 279 17.22 18.68 -19.75
N CYS A 280 16.72 18.36 -18.57
CA CYS A 280 17.38 17.41 -17.66
C CYS A 280 16.54 16.16 -17.48
N GLU A 281 17.21 15.00 -17.41
CA GLU A 281 16.56 13.74 -17.12
C GLU A 281 16.47 13.53 -15.60
N LEU A 282 15.28 13.18 -15.13
CA LEU A 282 15.06 12.78 -13.75
C LEU A 282 15.82 11.49 -13.45
N LEU A 283 16.40 11.41 -12.26
CA LEU A 283 16.96 10.16 -11.75
C LEU A 283 15.81 9.13 -11.61
N PRO A 284 15.84 8.01 -12.33
CA PRO A 284 14.70 7.09 -12.32
C PRO A 284 14.51 6.39 -10.97
N THR A 285 15.59 6.20 -10.22
CA THR A 285 15.62 5.37 -9.01
C THR A 285 15.28 6.12 -7.72
N GLN A 286 15.52 7.45 -7.67
CA GLN A 286 15.36 8.25 -6.45
C GLN A 286 14.58 9.52 -6.75
N GLN A 287 13.29 9.53 -6.43
CA GLN A 287 12.39 10.66 -6.65
C GLN A 287 11.58 11.01 -5.39
N LEU A 288 11.34 12.29 -5.19
CA LEU A 288 10.28 12.78 -4.31
C LEU A 288 9.15 13.27 -5.22
N ASP A 289 8.18 12.41 -5.48
CA ASP A 289 7.10 12.69 -6.41
C ASP A 289 5.81 13.04 -5.65
N VAL A 290 5.26 14.21 -5.91
CA VAL A 290 4.08 14.74 -5.22
C VAL A 290 2.96 14.93 -6.23
N ILE A 291 1.90 14.15 -6.07
CA ILE A 291 0.72 14.11 -6.93
C ILE A 291 -0.45 14.76 -6.20
N TYR A 292 -0.94 15.87 -6.73
CA TYR A 292 -2.15 16.52 -6.25
C TYR A 292 -3.37 16.09 -7.07
N ASP A 293 -4.36 15.51 -6.41
CA ASP A 293 -5.65 15.19 -7.01
C ASP A 293 -6.78 15.38 -5.99
N PRO A 294 -7.64 16.41 -6.15
CA PRO A 294 -8.77 16.67 -5.24
C PRO A 294 -9.86 15.60 -5.33
N SER A 295 -9.82 14.75 -6.35
CA SER A 295 -10.74 13.61 -6.55
C SER A 295 -10.01 12.26 -6.54
N LEU A 296 -9.02 12.13 -5.66
CA LEU A 296 -8.19 10.94 -5.56
C LEU A 296 -9.01 9.69 -5.22
N THR A 297 -8.77 8.63 -5.99
CA THR A 297 -9.39 7.32 -5.78
C THR A 297 -8.32 6.24 -5.61
N ILE A 298 -8.69 5.10 -5.02
CA ILE A 298 -7.82 3.94 -4.90
C ILE A 298 -7.28 3.49 -6.26
N SER A 299 -8.13 3.47 -7.30
CA SER A 299 -7.72 3.09 -8.66
C SER A 299 -6.68 4.04 -9.26
N LYS A 300 -6.78 5.35 -8.98
CA LYS A 300 -5.77 6.33 -9.42
C LYS A 300 -4.44 6.14 -8.71
N ILE A 301 -4.45 5.92 -7.38
CA ILE A 301 -3.24 5.62 -6.61
C ILE A 301 -2.54 4.40 -7.18
N ARG A 302 -3.29 3.30 -7.40
CA ARG A 302 -2.78 2.06 -7.98
C ARG A 302 -2.18 2.27 -9.37
N SER A 303 -2.89 2.97 -10.25
CA SER A 303 -2.43 3.26 -11.61
C SER A 303 -1.13 4.07 -11.65
N GLU A 304 -1.00 5.08 -10.78
CA GLU A 304 0.24 5.86 -10.70
C GLU A 304 1.39 5.04 -10.13
N LEU A 305 1.13 4.23 -9.10
CA LEU A 305 2.12 3.34 -8.51
C LEU A 305 2.64 2.32 -9.54
N ASP A 306 1.75 1.66 -10.29
CA ASP A 306 2.11 0.75 -11.37
C ASP A 306 3.02 1.40 -12.42
N LYS A 307 2.70 2.62 -12.83
CA LYS A 307 3.53 3.38 -13.79
C LYS A 307 4.94 3.61 -13.24
N LYS A 308 5.04 4.00 -11.95
CA LYS A 308 6.32 4.30 -11.31
C LYS A 308 7.18 3.05 -11.14
N ILE A 309 6.61 1.94 -10.70
CA ILE A 309 7.31 0.66 -10.56
C ILE A 309 7.77 0.14 -11.94
N LYS A 310 6.92 0.20 -12.97
CA LYS A 310 7.29 -0.16 -14.34
C LYS A 310 8.41 0.71 -14.90
N SER A 311 8.53 1.96 -14.45
CA SER A 311 9.66 2.85 -14.79
C SER A 311 10.92 2.59 -13.93
N LYS A 312 10.95 1.49 -13.16
CA LYS A 312 12.06 1.08 -12.29
C LYS A 312 12.36 2.06 -11.13
N MET A 313 11.35 2.77 -10.66
CA MET A 313 11.46 3.62 -9.48
C MET A 313 11.50 2.71 -8.23
N ASP A 314 12.51 2.90 -7.39
CA ASP A 314 12.59 2.23 -6.07
C ASP A 314 11.74 3.01 -5.06
N VAL A 315 10.46 2.61 -4.94
CA VAL A 315 9.51 3.30 -4.06
C VAL A 315 9.69 2.78 -2.63
N GLY A 316 10.23 3.60 -1.75
CA GLY A 316 10.44 3.28 -0.34
C GLY A 316 9.23 3.57 0.55
N VAL A 317 8.33 4.48 0.15
CA VAL A 317 7.09 4.77 0.87
C VAL A 317 6.02 5.35 -0.04
N ILE A 318 4.77 4.98 0.21
CA ILE A 318 3.58 5.59 -0.37
C ILE A 318 2.91 6.43 0.72
N ILE A 319 2.75 7.72 0.49
CA ILE A 319 2.05 8.63 1.41
C ILE A 319 0.73 9.04 0.79
N VAL A 320 -0.36 8.92 1.56
CA VAL A 320 -1.70 9.31 1.13
C VAL A 320 -2.27 10.31 2.14
N ASP A 321 -2.20 11.59 1.84
CA ASP A 321 -2.59 12.69 2.73
C ASP A 321 -3.93 13.31 2.27
N TYR A 322 -5.07 12.90 2.88
CA TYR A 322 -5.28 11.97 3.99
C TYR A 322 -6.40 10.96 3.68
N ILE A 323 -6.38 9.83 4.35
CA ILE A 323 -7.25 8.68 4.08
C ILE A 323 -8.75 9.02 4.03
N ASN A 324 -9.21 9.94 4.89
CA ASN A 324 -10.64 10.25 5.02
C ASN A 324 -11.26 10.96 3.79
N GLN A 325 -10.46 11.41 2.83
CA GLN A 325 -10.96 12.04 1.60
C GLN A 325 -10.74 11.20 0.34
N VAL A 326 -10.01 10.10 0.47
CA VAL A 326 -9.86 9.16 -0.65
C VAL A 326 -11.18 8.46 -0.91
N LYS A 327 -11.59 8.40 -2.16
CA LYS A 327 -12.80 7.71 -2.60
C LYS A 327 -12.47 6.31 -3.11
N ARG A 328 -13.39 5.37 -2.89
CA ARG A 328 -13.27 4.04 -3.46
C ARG A 328 -13.38 4.09 -4.99
N SER A 329 -14.34 4.86 -5.50
CA SER A 329 -14.57 5.06 -6.93
C SER A 329 -14.82 6.53 -7.25
N SER A 330 -14.77 6.89 -8.53
CA SER A 330 -15.06 8.24 -9.01
C SER A 330 -16.54 8.64 -8.91
N MET A 331 -17.42 7.71 -8.52
CA MET A 331 -18.86 7.96 -8.42
C MET A 331 -19.26 8.58 -7.08
N PRO A 332 -20.17 9.56 -7.07
CA PRO A 332 -20.68 10.13 -5.82
C PRO A 332 -21.49 9.09 -5.04
N SER A 333 -21.25 8.98 -3.74
CA SER A 333 -22.10 8.20 -2.84
C SER A 333 -23.54 8.66 -2.94
N ARG A 334 -24.49 7.73 -3.12
CA ARG A 334 -25.95 8.00 -3.25
C ARG A 334 -26.57 8.79 -2.10
N SER A 335 -25.90 8.89 -0.95
CA SER A 335 -26.48 9.48 0.26
C SER A 335 -26.03 10.90 0.56
N GLY A 336 -25.00 11.45 -0.09
CA GLY A 336 -24.41 12.74 0.27
C GLY A 336 -23.91 12.82 1.73
N GLN A 337 -24.07 11.74 2.50
CA GLN A 337 -23.58 11.59 3.86
C GLN A 337 -22.21 10.90 3.83
N TYR A 338 -21.35 11.31 4.75
CA TYR A 338 -20.05 10.74 4.99
C TYR A 338 -20.20 9.25 5.33
N ASP A 339 -19.85 8.37 4.38
CA ASP A 339 -20.01 6.93 4.58
C ASP A 339 -18.77 6.37 5.28
N TRP A 340 -18.93 6.04 6.57
CA TRP A 340 -17.87 5.42 7.38
C TRP A 340 -17.44 4.05 6.84
N THR A 341 -18.35 3.34 6.14
CA THR A 341 -18.06 2.04 5.51
C THR A 341 -17.06 2.20 4.37
N GLU A 342 -17.23 3.26 3.56
CA GLU A 342 -16.28 3.57 2.47
C GLU A 342 -14.86 3.77 3.01
N GLN A 343 -14.69 4.40 4.16
CA GLN A 343 -13.37 4.65 4.74
C GLN A 343 -12.69 3.39 5.28
N ILE A 344 -13.48 2.46 5.81
CA ILE A 344 -12.97 1.14 6.20
C ILE A 344 -12.47 0.40 4.96
N GLU A 345 -13.24 0.44 3.87
CA GLU A 345 -12.85 -0.20 2.60
C GLU A 345 -11.62 0.46 1.97
N VAL A 346 -11.50 1.79 2.05
CA VAL A 346 -10.28 2.51 1.64
C VAL A 346 -9.08 2.08 2.47
N SER A 347 -9.23 1.95 3.79
CA SER A 347 -8.14 1.47 4.67
C SER A 347 -7.70 0.05 4.33
N LYS A 348 -8.64 -0.86 4.09
CA LYS A 348 -8.34 -2.23 3.63
C LYS A 348 -7.64 -2.23 2.27
N ALA A 349 -8.12 -1.40 1.33
CA ALA A 349 -7.51 -1.29 0.01
C ALA A 349 -6.07 -0.76 0.06
N LEU A 350 -5.78 0.23 0.93
CA LEU A 350 -4.43 0.72 1.15
C LEU A 350 -3.52 -0.36 1.78
N LYS A 351 -4.06 -1.15 2.72
CA LYS A 351 -3.33 -2.31 3.28
C LYS A 351 -3.03 -3.35 2.22
N SER A 352 -4.01 -3.72 1.40
CA SER A 352 -3.81 -4.65 0.28
C SER A 352 -2.76 -4.13 -0.72
N MET A 353 -2.77 -2.83 -0.98
CA MET A 353 -1.79 -2.17 -1.84
C MET A 353 -0.37 -2.24 -1.26
N ALA A 354 -0.19 -2.01 0.05
CA ALA A 354 1.10 -2.18 0.71
C ALA A 354 1.63 -3.62 0.55
N GLN A 355 0.74 -4.61 0.69
CA GLN A 355 1.09 -6.03 0.54
C GLN A 355 1.44 -6.41 -0.90
N GLU A 356 0.64 -5.96 -1.87
CA GLU A 356 0.80 -6.26 -3.30
C GLU A 356 2.10 -5.68 -3.88
N PHE A 357 2.39 -4.42 -3.53
CA PHE A 357 3.55 -3.70 -4.06
C PHE A 357 4.79 -3.79 -3.17
N GLU A 358 4.71 -4.50 -2.06
CA GLU A 358 5.78 -4.59 -1.06
C GLU A 358 6.39 -3.23 -0.71
N THR A 359 5.50 -2.24 -0.53
CA THR A 359 5.88 -0.86 -0.23
C THR A 359 5.01 -0.33 0.90
N PRO A 360 5.59 0.16 2.02
CA PRO A 360 4.81 0.62 3.16
C PRO A 360 3.96 1.83 2.79
N VAL A 361 2.71 1.83 3.28
CA VAL A 361 1.79 2.94 3.10
C VAL A 361 1.68 3.72 4.41
N PHE A 362 1.91 5.02 4.35
CA PHE A 362 1.71 5.94 5.45
C PHE A 362 0.56 6.90 5.15
N SER A 363 -0.42 6.98 6.06
CA SER A 363 -1.55 7.88 5.85
C SER A 363 -2.04 8.54 7.13
N PRO A 364 -2.24 9.85 7.13
CA PRO A 364 -2.91 10.51 8.24
C PRO A 364 -4.42 10.28 8.20
N TYR A 365 -5.05 10.31 9.39
CA TYR A 365 -6.48 10.34 9.55
C TYR A 365 -6.91 11.45 10.52
N GLN A 366 -8.15 11.89 10.42
CA GLN A 366 -8.67 12.96 11.28
C GLN A 366 -9.31 12.36 12.52
N THR A 367 -8.96 12.91 13.70
CA THR A 367 -9.61 12.60 14.97
C THR A 367 -10.65 13.69 15.32
N ASP A 368 -11.59 13.32 16.16
CA ASP A 368 -12.55 14.26 16.75
C ASP A 368 -11.96 15.06 17.94
N ALA A 369 -12.80 15.81 18.65
CA ALA A 369 -12.38 16.60 19.79
C ALA A 369 -11.97 15.75 21.01
N SER A 370 -12.42 14.49 21.10
CA SER A 370 -12.03 13.55 22.15
C SER A 370 -10.72 12.82 21.84
N GLY A 371 -10.14 13.01 20.64
CA GLY A 371 -8.95 12.30 20.19
C GLY A 371 -9.25 10.91 19.60
N GLU A 372 -10.53 10.51 19.57
CA GLU A 372 -10.94 9.27 18.92
C GLU A 372 -10.96 9.44 17.38
N ALA A 373 -10.74 8.35 16.67
CA ALA A 373 -10.84 8.35 15.21
C ALA A 373 -12.25 8.79 14.81
N ARG A 374 -12.34 9.97 14.19
CA ARG A 374 -13.60 10.57 13.77
C ARG A 374 -14.27 9.63 12.78
N PHE A 375 -15.36 8.99 13.22
CA PHE A 375 -16.21 8.09 12.44
C PHE A 375 -15.72 6.65 12.17
N ALA A 376 -14.51 6.22 12.58
CA ALA A 376 -14.19 4.85 12.25
C ALA A 376 -13.10 4.20 13.13
N LYS A 377 -13.50 3.54 14.19
CA LYS A 377 -12.62 2.50 14.81
C LYS A 377 -12.17 1.47 13.77
N GLY A 378 -13.00 1.15 12.78
CA GLY A 378 -12.70 0.22 11.71
C GLY A 378 -11.57 0.64 10.74
N ILE A 379 -11.23 1.94 10.62
CA ILE A 379 -10.05 2.36 9.85
C ILE A 379 -8.77 1.79 10.47
N LEU A 380 -8.71 1.78 11.81
CA LEU A 380 -7.56 1.27 12.54
C LEU A 380 -7.42 -0.26 12.44
N ASP A 381 -8.51 -0.98 12.15
CA ASP A 381 -8.48 -2.45 12.10
C ASP A 381 -7.56 -2.97 11.00
N ALA A 382 -7.50 -2.31 9.86
CA ALA A 382 -6.63 -2.68 8.76
C ALA A 382 -5.16 -2.28 8.99
N ALA A 383 -4.88 -1.29 9.84
CA ALA A 383 -3.53 -0.79 10.07
C ALA A 383 -2.66 -1.78 10.87
N ASP A 384 -1.36 -1.78 10.60
CA ASP A 384 -0.36 -2.52 11.37
C ASP A 384 0.18 -1.70 12.52
N ALA A 385 0.30 -0.39 12.31
CA ALA A 385 0.61 0.57 13.36
C ALA A 385 -0.26 1.83 13.24
N ALA A 386 -0.57 2.43 14.37
CA ALA A 386 -1.29 3.69 14.41
C ALA A 386 -0.83 4.54 15.59
N TYR A 387 -0.70 5.84 15.34
CA TYR A 387 -0.30 6.83 16.32
C TYR A 387 -1.33 7.94 16.43
N SER A 388 -1.44 8.55 17.60
CA SER A 388 -2.16 9.80 17.82
C SER A 388 -1.16 10.92 18.09
N LEU A 389 -1.25 12.01 17.34
CA LEU A 389 -0.41 13.19 17.53
C LEU A 389 -0.93 14.03 18.70
N GLU A 390 -0.03 14.31 19.62
CA GLU A 390 -0.20 15.39 20.60
C GLU A 390 0.78 16.51 20.26
N THR A 391 0.22 17.69 20.02
CA THR A 391 1.00 18.91 19.82
C THR A 391 0.94 19.77 21.07
N TRP A 392 2.10 20.16 21.52
CA TRP A 392 2.29 21.12 22.62
C TRP A 392 2.28 22.55 22.07
N SER A 393 2.48 23.54 22.92
CA SER A 393 2.63 24.92 22.45
C SER A 393 3.82 25.04 21.50
N GLN A 394 3.84 26.06 20.63
CA GLN A 394 4.98 26.27 19.74
C GLN A 394 6.28 26.58 20.49
N GLU A 395 6.18 27.09 21.73
CA GLU A 395 7.31 27.38 22.60
C GLU A 395 7.98 26.10 23.13
N ASP A 396 7.22 24.98 23.19
CA ASP A 396 7.74 23.73 23.71
C ASP A 396 8.65 23.00 22.71
N ASN A 397 8.55 23.32 21.42
CA ASN A 397 9.34 22.68 20.35
C ASN A 397 9.30 21.16 20.43
N CYS A 398 8.15 20.59 20.73
CA CYS A 398 7.96 19.16 20.92
C CYS A 398 6.69 18.69 20.21
N ILE A 399 6.78 17.49 19.63
CA ILE A 399 5.63 16.74 19.09
C ILE A 399 5.70 15.32 19.62
N THR A 400 4.57 14.83 20.15
CA THR A 400 4.47 13.49 20.73
C THR A 400 3.61 12.59 19.85
N PHE A 401 4.11 11.38 19.62
CA PHE A 401 3.46 10.30 18.91
C PHE A 401 3.03 9.23 19.91
N LYS A 402 1.73 9.22 20.26
CA LYS A 402 1.18 8.18 21.14
C LYS A 402 0.78 6.97 20.31
N CYS A 403 1.36 5.84 20.60
CA CYS A 403 1.05 4.59 19.93
C CYS A 403 -0.32 4.08 20.38
N VAL A 404 -1.27 4.01 19.45
CA VAL A 404 -2.63 3.49 19.72
C VAL A 404 -2.84 2.09 19.17
N LYS A 405 -1.96 1.63 18.28
CA LYS A 405 -1.94 0.27 17.74
C LYS A 405 -0.55 -0.09 17.26
N MET A 406 -0.13 -1.33 17.54
CA MET A 406 1.10 -1.91 17.01
C MET A 406 0.94 -3.43 16.90
N ARG A 407 1.18 -4.00 15.72
CA ARG A 407 1.11 -5.47 15.50
C ARG A 407 2.47 -6.13 15.64
N ALA A 408 3.52 -5.49 15.15
CA ALA A 408 4.84 -6.08 15.03
C ALA A 408 5.70 -6.00 16.31
N ALA A 409 5.36 -5.10 17.26
CA ALA A 409 6.15 -4.84 18.45
C ALA A 409 5.26 -4.44 19.63
N ALA A 410 5.87 -4.19 20.81
CA ALA A 410 5.17 -3.56 21.91
C ALA A 410 4.80 -2.11 21.57
N MET A 411 3.64 -1.65 22.05
CA MET A 411 3.24 -0.25 21.89
C MET A 411 4.22 0.65 22.66
N ARG A 412 4.78 1.62 21.96
CA ARG A 412 5.72 2.59 22.54
C ARG A 412 5.41 3.97 21.99
N ASP A 413 5.30 4.92 22.91
CA ASP A 413 5.20 6.34 22.59
C ASP A 413 6.59 6.93 22.37
N PHE A 414 6.67 7.99 21.59
CA PHE A 414 7.91 8.77 21.46
C PHE A 414 7.60 10.26 21.27
N SER A 415 8.55 11.09 21.70
CA SER A 415 8.48 12.54 21.52
C SER A 415 9.73 13.03 20.82
N SER A 416 9.55 13.90 19.83
CA SER A 416 10.64 14.41 19.01
C SER A 416 10.69 15.93 19.08
N TYR A 417 11.89 16.47 18.94
CA TYR A 417 12.07 17.90 18.74
C TYR A 417 11.33 18.36 17.48
N MET A 418 10.67 19.50 17.56
CA MET A 418 9.93 20.12 16.47
C MET A 418 10.42 21.54 16.25
N ASP A 419 11.03 21.80 15.11
CA ASP A 419 11.34 23.15 14.66
C ASP A 419 10.17 23.70 13.81
N TRP A 420 9.43 24.63 14.40
CA TRP A 420 8.25 25.23 13.76
C TRP A 420 8.60 26.21 12.62
N GLU A 421 9.82 26.72 12.56
CA GLU A 421 10.24 27.62 11.47
C GLU A 421 10.51 26.84 10.20
N THR A 422 11.22 25.73 10.30
CA THR A 422 11.59 24.87 9.17
C THR A 422 10.64 23.71 8.96
N LEU A 423 9.70 23.47 9.88
CA LEU A 423 8.77 22.34 9.91
C LEU A 423 9.46 20.99 10.08
N LYS A 424 10.70 20.97 10.57
CA LYS A 424 11.47 19.75 10.77
C LYS A 424 11.10 19.08 12.09
N ILE A 425 10.85 17.77 12.04
CA ILE A 425 10.63 16.89 13.18
C ILE A 425 11.86 16.00 13.36
N GLY A 426 12.39 15.97 14.57
CA GLY A 426 13.53 15.15 14.95
C GLY A 426 14.84 15.48 14.19
N PRO A 427 15.78 14.55 14.19
CA PRO A 427 15.70 13.19 14.75
C PRO A 427 15.89 13.08 16.26
N GLU A 428 16.10 14.18 16.95
CA GLU A 428 16.39 14.21 18.37
C GLU A 428 15.12 13.96 19.20
N THR A 429 15.28 13.21 20.30
CA THR A 429 14.25 13.02 21.32
C THR A 429 14.03 14.34 22.08
N ALA A 430 12.77 14.70 22.29
CA ALA A 430 12.39 15.85 23.10
C ALA A 430 11.70 15.42 24.39
N LEU A 431 11.96 16.12 25.47
CA LEU A 431 11.19 15.98 26.71
C LEU A 431 9.85 16.72 26.54
N THR A 432 8.76 16.09 26.93
CA THR A 432 7.45 16.74 27.01
C THR A 432 7.46 17.80 28.13
N PRO A 433 6.57 18.81 28.10
CA PRO A 433 6.48 19.79 29.17
C PRO A 433 6.29 19.16 30.55
N THR A 434 5.48 18.12 30.67
CA THR A 434 5.25 17.40 31.93
C THR A 434 6.53 16.72 32.43
N GLU A 435 7.30 16.07 31.55
CA GLU A 435 8.58 15.44 31.92
C GLU A 435 9.67 16.47 32.33
N ARG A 436 9.62 17.70 31.76
CA ARG A 436 10.51 18.79 32.16
C ARG A 436 10.20 19.27 33.57
N GLU A 437 8.89 19.45 33.90
CA GLU A 437 8.46 19.85 35.24
C GLU A 437 8.86 18.81 36.29
N ASP A 438 8.68 17.51 35.98
CA ASP A 438 9.11 16.42 36.89
C ASP A 438 10.62 16.38 37.10
N ASN A 439 11.41 16.59 36.04
CA ASN A 439 12.87 16.66 36.16
C ASN A 439 13.36 17.89 36.98
N ASP A 440 12.69 19.03 36.79
CA ASP A 440 13.01 20.22 37.59
C ASP A 440 12.68 20.02 39.08
N CYS A 441 11.56 19.36 39.39
CA CYS A 441 11.19 18.98 40.75
C CYS A 441 12.21 18.03 41.38
N LEU A 442 12.79 17.08 40.65
CA LEU A 442 13.80 16.16 41.13
C LEU A 442 15.12 16.85 41.43
N LEU A 443 15.46 17.91 40.71
CA LEU A 443 16.69 18.73 40.97
C LEU A 443 16.58 19.53 42.26
N TYR A 444 15.38 19.95 42.68
CA TYR A 444 15.15 20.68 43.93
C TYR A 444 15.00 19.77 45.16
N THR A 445 14.84 18.46 45.02
CA THR A 445 14.71 17.49 46.12
C THR A 445 16.03 16.84 46.52
N SER A 446 17.15 17.16 45.91
CA SER A 446 18.49 16.74 46.40
C SER A 446 18.81 17.50 47.68
N PRO A 447 19.10 16.79 48.80
CA PRO A 447 19.34 17.46 50.09
C PRO A 447 20.55 18.39 49.97
N SER A 448 20.35 19.61 50.40
CA SER A 448 21.43 20.59 50.50
C SER A 448 22.57 20.06 51.40
N PRO A 449 23.86 20.22 51.03
CA PRO A 449 24.98 19.76 51.85
C PRO A 449 25.10 20.40 53.22
N ARG A 450 24.12 21.20 53.65
CA ARG A 450 24.12 21.91 54.95
C ARG A 450 23.47 21.18 56.12
N ASP A 451 22.80 20.06 55.87
CA ASP A 451 22.06 19.32 56.90
C ASP A 451 22.82 18.15 57.54
N THR A 452 24.11 18.02 57.29
CA THR A 452 24.95 16.99 57.90
C THR A 452 25.96 17.58 58.90
N MET A 453 25.61 18.61 59.68
CA MET A 453 26.37 19.02 60.84
C MET A 453 25.43 19.32 61.99
N SER A 454 25.06 18.28 62.72
CA SER A 454 24.71 18.35 64.15
C SER A 454 24.92 16.96 64.79
#